data_ba56e88a05046d2afd502a0539902247
#
_entry.id   ba56e88a05046d2afd502a0539902247
#
_cell.length_a   1.000
_cell.length_b   1.000
_cell.length_c   1.000
_cell.angle_alpha   90.00
_cell.angle_beta   90.00
_cell.angle_gamma   90.00
#
_symmetry.space_group_name_H-M   'P 1'
#
loop_
_entity.id
_entity.type
_entity.pdbx_description
1 polymer ?
#
loop_
_entity_poly.entity_id
_entity_poly.type
_entity_poly.pdbx_seq_one_letter_code
_entity_poly.pdbx_strand_id
1 'polypeptide(L)'
;VRADLVTISSRQGGSNDEEEKVSATSRRKAPFVIDEPGEYEVESISIFGYKSGEKNIVYVMQVEDLRIAHLGNLTEMPEKTLSDLLDNIDVVMVPIGGEGILELKSVVELVNKIESTYIIPMGDMSKKDKFVEAMGKGVKSVESLNLAKATLPADLSEIVLFG
;
A
#
# COMPACT_ATOMS: atom_id res chain seq x y z
N VAL A 1 5.46 17.00 6.73
CA VAL A 1 5.51 16.42 5.37
C VAL A 1 4.80 17.36 4.40
N ARG A 2 5.22 17.38 3.12
CA ARG A 2 4.52 18.12 2.05
C ARG A 2 4.01 17.14 1.01
N ALA A 3 2.73 17.26 0.66
CA ALA A 3 2.11 16.46 -0.39
C ALA A 3 0.95 17.23 -1.04
N ASP A 4 0.71 17.00 -2.33
CA ASP A 4 -0.44 17.56 -3.04
C ASP A 4 -1.66 16.62 -3.00
N LEU A 5 -1.42 15.34 -2.72
CA LEU A 5 -2.41 14.27 -2.60
C LEU A 5 -2.14 13.43 -1.36
N VAL A 6 -3.18 13.12 -0.61
CA VAL A 6 -3.17 12.26 0.58
C VAL A 6 -4.29 11.23 0.45
N THR A 7 -3.99 9.97 0.64
CA THR A 7 -5.00 8.90 0.77
C THR A 7 -5.05 8.43 2.21
N ILE A 8 -6.25 8.28 2.76
CA ILE A 8 -6.48 7.80 4.13
C ILE A 8 -7.23 6.48 4.06
N SER A 9 -6.54 5.39 4.40
CA SER A 9 -7.13 4.05 4.36
C SER A 9 -8.06 3.76 5.53
N SER A 10 -7.86 4.40 6.67
CA SER A 10 -8.70 4.21 7.86
C SER A 10 -8.63 5.41 8.79
N ARG A 11 -9.79 5.84 9.31
CA ARG A 11 -9.91 6.88 10.34
C ARG A 11 -10.11 6.29 11.74
N GLN A 12 -9.55 5.12 12.00
CA GLN A 12 -9.57 4.54 13.34
C GLN A 12 -8.41 5.09 14.17
N GLY A 13 -8.74 5.96 15.09
CA GLY A 13 -7.95 6.61 16.14
C GLY A 13 -6.48 6.23 16.30
N GLY A 14 -5.63 7.19 16.50
CA GLY A 14 -4.20 7.03 16.70
C GLY A 14 -3.35 7.71 15.63
N SER A 15 -2.19 7.17 15.35
CA SER A 15 -1.17 7.75 14.46
C SER A 15 -1.57 7.88 12.98
N ASN A 16 -2.74 7.41 12.60
CA ASN A 16 -3.20 7.44 11.21
C ASN A 16 -3.92 8.75 10.83
N ASP A 17 -4.31 9.59 11.82
CA ASP A 17 -4.93 10.88 11.58
C ASP A 17 -3.90 12.02 11.58
N GLU A 18 -2.80 11.81 10.88
CA GLU A 18 -1.73 12.81 10.75
C GLU A 18 -1.90 13.74 9.53
N GLU A 19 -3.08 13.76 8.90
CA GLU A 19 -3.34 14.63 7.75
C GLU A 19 -3.10 16.12 8.09
N GLU A 20 -3.40 16.55 9.32
CA GLU A 20 -3.14 17.92 9.79
C GLU A 20 -1.65 18.30 9.78
N LYS A 21 -0.76 17.30 9.79
CA LYS A 21 0.69 17.49 9.71
C LYS A 21 1.20 17.57 8.26
N VAL A 22 0.30 17.35 7.28
CA VAL A 22 0.62 17.42 5.85
C VAL A 22 0.23 18.79 5.33
N SER A 23 1.20 19.54 4.83
CA SER A 23 0.97 20.79 4.12
C SER A 23 1.09 20.56 2.61
N ALA A 24 0.32 21.32 1.84
CA ALA A 24 0.44 21.30 0.40
C ALA A 24 1.80 21.80 -0.09
N THR A 25 2.18 21.40 -1.30
CA THR A 25 3.31 22.01 -2.00
C THR A 25 2.92 23.41 -2.50
N SER A 26 3.83 24.09 -3.22
CA SER A 26 3.54 25.41 -3.78
C SER A 26 2.45 25.43 -4.86
N ARG A 27 2.00 24.24 -5.31
CA ARG A 27 1.00 24.10 -6.39
C ARG A 27 -0.43 24.22 -5.88
N ARG A 28 -0.69 23.97 -4.60
CA ARG A 28 -2.03 23.95 -4.00
C ARG A 28 -2.07 24.74 -2.69
N LYS A 29 -3.25 25.17 -2.29
CA LYS A 29 -3.47 25.80 -0.98
C LYS A 29 -3.54 24.79 0.16
N ALA A 30 -4.07 23.60 -0.14
CA ALA A 30 -4.17 22.46 0.76
C ALA A 30 -4.02 21.16 -0.03
N PRO A 31 -3.60 20.05 0.61
CA PRO A 31 -3.60 18.74 -0.02
C PRO A 31 -5.01 18.35 -0.48
N PHE A 32 -5.10 17.60 -1.57
CA PHE A 32 -6.33 16.90 -1.92
C PHE A 32 -6.38 15.60 -1.11
N VAL A 33 -7.39 15.44 -0.27
CA VAL A 33 -7.53 14.29 0.63
C VAL A 33 -8.59 13.34 0.07
N ILE A 34 -8.25 12.06 -0.03
CA ILE A 34 -9.16 10.97 -0.40
C ILE A 34 -9.29 10.03 0.80
N ASP A 35 -10.48 9.95 1.37
CA ASP A 35 -10.81 9.14 2.54
C ASP A 35 -12.12 8.34 2.37
N GLU A 36 -12.65 8.33 1.14
CA GLU A 36 -13.84 7.59 0.74
C GLU A 36 -13.49 6.58 -0.37
N PRO A 37 -14.22 5.45 -0.48
CA PRO A 37 -14.13 4.58 -1.65
C PRO A 37 -14.59 5.31 -2.91
N GLY A 38 -13.98 4.99 -4.06
CA GLY A 38 -14.36 5.60 -5.33
C GLY A 38 -13.22 5.61 -6.33
N GLU A 39 -13.48 6.23 -7.47
CA GLU A 39 -12.51 6.41 -8.54
C GLU A 39 -12.16 7.90 -8.64
N TYR A 40 -10.87 8.19 -8.60
CA TYR A 40 -10.36 9.55 -8.60
C TYR A 40 -9.25 9.69 -9.64
N GLU A 41 -9.14 10.88 -10.19
CA GLU A 41 -8.00 11.28 -11.01
C GLU A 41 -7.47 12.62 -10.50
N VAL A 42 -6.22 12.64 -10.08
CA VAL A 42 -5.54 13.83 -9.56
C VAL A 42 -4.17 13.94 -10.21
N GLU A 43 -3.98 15.01 -11.02
CA GLU A 43 -2.70 15.30 -11.69
C GLU A 43 -2.12 14.10 -12.47
N SER A 44 -2.97 13.40 -13.24
CA SER A 44 -2.63 12.22 -14.04
C SER A 44 -2.28 10.97 -13.19
N ILE A 45 -2.66 10.95 -11.91
CA ILE A 45 -2.63 9.77 -11.06
C ILE A 45 -4.07 9.25 -10.96
N SER A 46 -4.32 8.06 -11.46
CA SER A 46 -5.61 7.38 -11.27
C SER A 46 -5.57 6.63 -9.95
N ILE A 47 -6.61 6.78 -9.14
CA ILE A 47 -6.70 6.19 -7.80
C ILE A 47 -8.05 5.50 -7.65
N PHE A 48 -8.00 4.23 -7.30
CA PHE A 48 -9.18 3.40 -7.05
C PHE A 48 -9.20 3.04 -5.58
N GLY A 49 -10.21 3.54 -4.85
CA GLY A 49 -10.44 3.24 -3.44
C GLY A 49 -11.54 2.18 -3.30
N TYR A 50 -11.22 1.04 -2.68
CA TYR A 50 -12.16 -0.05 -2.44
C TYR A 50 -12.34 -0.29 -0.96
N LYS A 51 -13.60 -0.33 -0.53
CA LYS A 51 -13.93 -0.70 0.84
C LYS A 51 -13.52 -2.16 1.09
N SER A 52 -12.80 -2.40 2.17
CA SER A 52 -12.39 -3.71 2.65
C SER A 52 -12.69 -3.82 4.13
N GLY A 53 -13.67 -4.66 4.48
CA GLY A 53 -14.22 -4.67 5.83
C GLY A 53 -15.01 -3.40 6.18
N GLU A 54 -15.21 -3.14 7.47
CA GLU A 54 -16.06 -2.01 7.90
C GLU A 54 -15.40 -0.64 7.76
N LYS A 55 -14.08 -0.57 7.97
CA LYS A 55 -13.38 0.70 8.22
C LYS A 55 -12.08 0.85 7.45
N ASN A 56 -11.80 -0.03 6.50
CA ASN A 56 -10.60 0.01 5.70
C ASN A 56 -10.91 0.31 4.23
N ILE A 57 -10.05 1.09 3.60
CA ILE A 57 -10.03 1.33 2.17
C ILE A 57 -8.71 0.83 1.63
N VAL A 58 -8.76 -0.07 0.68
CA VAL A 58 -7.60 -0.47 -0.14
C VAL A 58 -7.52 0.49 -1.32
N TYR A 59 -6.35 1.07 -1.53
CA TYR A 59 -6.10 1.94 -2.67
C TYR A 59 -5.23 1.24 -3.70
N VAL A 60 -5.68 1.26 -4.95
CA VAL A 60 -4.84 0.93 -6.11
C VAL A 60 -4.59 2.21 -6.88
N MET A 61 -3.34 2.59 -7.00
CA MET A 61 -2.91 3.81 -7.66
C MET A 61 -2.17 3.46 -8.94
N GLN A 62 -2.48 4.16 -10.01
CA GLN A 62 -1.71 4.11 -11.24
C GLN A 62 -0.98 5.44 -11.42
N VAL A 63 0.33 5.37 -11.37
CA VAL A 63 1.23 6.50 -11.55
C VAL A 63 2.05 6.22 -12.80
N GLU A 64 1.79 6.94 -13.88
CA GLU A 64 2.28 6.57 -15.20
C GLU A 64 1.88 5.12 -15.54
N ASP A 65 2.84 4.23 -15.79
CA ASP A 65 2.60 2.81 -16.07
C ASP A 65 2.75 1.91 -14.85
N LEU A 66 3.07 2.46 -13.67
CA LEU A 66 3.23 1.71 -12.41
C LEU A 66 1.89 1.54 -11.69
N ARG A 67 1.60 0.33 -11.26
CA ARG A 67 0.46 0.02 -10.40
C ARG A 67 0.92 -0.25 -8.96
N ILE A 68 0.41 0.53 -8.04
CA ILE A 68 0.79 0.49 -6.62
C ILE A 68 -0.45 0.19 -5.80
N ALA A 69 -0.43 -0.87 -4.99
CA ALA A 69 -1.50 -1.17 -4.06
C ALA A 69 -1.09 -0.83 -2.62
N HIS A 70 -1.94 -0.09 -1.92
CA HIS A 70 -1.84 0.15 -0.48
C HIS A 70 -3.00 -0.56 0.22
N LEU A 71 -2.71 -1.62 0.96
CA LEU A 71 -3.75 -2.48 1.55
C LEU A 71 -4.37 -1.91 2.83
N GLY A 72 -3.83 -0.80 3.33
CA GLY A 72 -4.34 -0.14 4.54
C GLY A 72 -4.23 -1.03 5.78
N ASN A 73 -5.23 -0.97 6.64
CA ASN A 73 -5.37 -1.82 7.83
C ASN A 73 -6.25 -3.03 7.50
N LEU A 74 -5.78 -3.89 6.62
CA LEU A 74 -6.53 -5.05 6.14
C LEU A 74 -6.87 -6.01 7.28
N THR A 75 -8.15 -6.28 7.51
CA THR A 75 -8.66 -7.11 8.63
C THR A 75 -9.15 -8.48 8.17
N GLU A 76 -9.45 -8.63 6.88
CA GLU A 76 -9.98 -9.86 6.27
C GLU A 76 -9.44 -10.04 4.85
N MET A 77 -9.52 -11.26 4.33
CA MET A 77 -9.12 -11.53 2.95
C MET A 77 -10.02 -10.77 1.98
N PRO A 78 -9.45 -10.16 0.93
CA PRO A 78 -10.22 -9.45 -0.08
C PRO A 78 -11.27 -10.33 -0.75
N GLU A 79 -12.48 -9.81 -0.93
CA GLU A 79 -13.48 -10.41 -1.79
C GLU A 79 -12.99 -10.50 -3.25
N LYS A 80 -13.66 -11.32 -4.06
CA LYS A 80 -13.27 -11.59 -5.45
C LYS A 80 -13.04 -10.31 -6.27
N THR A 81 -13.95 -9.35 -6.18
CA THR A 81 -13.83 -8.07 -6.92
C THR A 81 -12.56 -7.32 -6.59
N LEU A 82 -12.20 -7.24 -5.30
CA LEU A 82 -10.96 -6.61 -4.86
C LEU A 82 -9.74 -7.44 -5.26
N SER A 83 -9.85 -8.78 -5.21
CA SER A 83 -8.77 -9.66 -5.69
C SER A 83 -8.48 -9.45 -7.17
N ASP A 84 -9.50 -9.32 -8.01
CA ASP A 84 -9.34 -9.05 -9.45
C ASP A 84 -8.67 -7.70 -9.73
N LEU A 85 -8.84 -6.73 -8.82
CA LEU A 85 -8.20 -5.41 -8.91
C LEU A 85 -6.74 -5.41 -8.48
N LEU A 86 -6.34 -6.38 -7.67
CA LEU A 86 -4.96 -6.57 -7.23
C LEU A 86 -4.11 -7.34 -8.25
N ASP A 87 -4.64 -7.60 -9.43
CA ASP A 87 -3.87 -8.17 -10.54
C ASP A 87 -2.88 -7.13 -11.12
N ASN A 88 -1.71 -7.62 -11.54
CA ASN A 88 -0.67 -6.81 -12.17
C ASN A 88 -0.16 -5.64 -11.31
N ILE A 89 -0.07 -5.82 -10.01
CA ILE A 89 0.50 -4.85 -9.08
C ILE A 89 2.03 -4.92 -9.13
N ASP A 90 2.67 -3.79 -9.34
CA ASP A 90 4.13 -3.68 -9.31
C ASP A 90 4.69 -3.55 -7.90
N VAL A 91 3.98 -2.77 -7.07
CA VAL A 91 4.35 -2.51 -5.68
C VAL A 91 3.16 -2.74 -4.78
N VAL A 92 3.29 -3.60 -3.78
CA VAL A 92 2.27 -3.78 -2.74
C VAL A 92 2.78 -3.32 -1.38
N MET A 93 2.03 -2.43 -0.74
CA MET A 93 2.23 -2.01 0.64
C MET A 93 1.27 -2.79 1.54
N VAL A 94 1.82 -3.64 2.41
CA VAL A 94 1.04 -4.66 3.13
C VAL A 94 1.21 -4.54 4.64
N PRO A 95 0.10 -4.54 5.42
CA PRO A 95 0.18 -4.52 6.87
C PRO A 95 0.66 -5.90 7.39
N ILE A 96 1.69 -5.91 8.24
CA ILE A 96 2.26 -7.15 8.80
C ILE A 96 1.94 -7.36 10.28
N GLY A 97 1.07 -6.55 10.85
CA GLY A 97 0.60 -6.67 12.23
C GLY A 97 -0.03 -5.40 12.75
N GLY A 98 -0.61 -5.52 13.93
CA GLY A 98 -1.43 -4.52 14.59
C GLY A 98 -2.69 -5.16 15.15
N GLU A 99 -3.43 -4.42 15.98
CA GLU A 99 -4.70 -4.89 16.52
C GLU A 99 -5.76 -5.03 15.41
N GLY A 100 -6.39 -6.21 15.31
CA GLY A 100 -7.41 -6.50 14.30
C GLY A 100 -6.90 -6.68 12.87
N ILE A 101 -5.60 -6.61 12.63
CA ILE A 101 -5.01 -6.85 11.31
C ILE A 101 -5.04 -8.34 10.97
N LEU A 102 -5.20 -8.64 9.69
CA LEU A 102 -5.16 -9.99 9.14
C LEU A 102 -3.96 -10.79 9.65
N GLU A 103 -4.18 -12.05 10.00
CA GLU A 103 -3.11 -12.92 10.48
C GLU A 103 -1.97 -13.06 9.47
N LEU A 104 -0.75 -13.15 9.96
CA LEU A 104 0.46 -13.20 9.14
C LEU A 104 0.41 -14.27 8.05
N LYS A 105 -0.14 -15.46 8.34
CA LYS A 105 -0.29 -16.53 7.36
C LYS A 105 -1.16 -16.10 6.18
N SER A 106 -2.29 -15.45 6.45
CA SER A 106 -3.21 -14.96 5.43
C SER A 106 -2.62 -13.80 4.64
N VAL A 107 -1.83 -12.94 5.31
CA VAL A 107 -1.06 -11.87 4.63
C VAL A 107 -0.08 -12.47 3.63
N VAL A 108 0.69 -13.48 4.02
CA VAL A 108 1.64 -14.18 3.14
C VAL A 108 0.92 -14.82 1.96
N GLU A 109 -0.22 -15.48 2.20
CA GLU A 109 -1.04 -16.08 1.14
C GLU A 109 -1.53 -15.03 0.14
N LEU A 110 -2.03 -13.90 0.62
CA LEU A 110 -2.50 -12.79 -0.21
C LEU A 110 -1.36 -12.21 -1.07
N VAL A 111 -0.23 -11.90 -0.45
CA VAL A 111 0.92 -11.30 -1.16
C VAL A 111 1.47 -12.25 -2.22
N ASN A 112 1.48 -13.55 -1.95
CA ASN A 112 1.89 -14.55 -2.95
C ASN A 112 0.90 -14.65 -4.13
N LYS A 113 -0.38 -14.36 -3.94
CA LYS A 113 -1.38 -14.29 -5.03
C LYS A 113 -1.25 -13.02 -5.86
N ILE A 114 -0.84 -11.90 -5.24
CA ILE A 114 -0.65 -10.61 -5.95
C ILE A 114 0.56 -10.66 -6.88
N GLU A 115 1.59 -11.44 -6.55
CA GLU A 115 2.81 -11.62 -7.36
C GLU A 115 3.52 -10.32 -7.74
N SER A 116 3.49 -9.32 -6.86
CA SER A 116 4.14 -8.03 -7.11
C SER A 116 5.67 -8.11 -7.14
N THR A 117 6.29 -7.20 -7.91
CA THR A 117 7.76 -7.07 -7.96
C THR A 117 8.33 -6.62 -6.62
N TYR A 118 7.70 -5.63 -5.98
CA TYR A 118 8.16 -5.11 -4.69
C TYR A 118 7.06 -5.22 -3.62
N ILE A 119 7.47 -5.73 -2.47
CA ILE A 119 6.62 -5.93 -1.30
C ILE A 119 7.13 -5.03 -0.18
N ILE A 120 6.34 -4.07 0.25
CA ILE A 120 6.69 -3.12 1.31
C ILE A 120 5.85 -3.43 2.55
N PRO A 121 6.44 -4.06 3.57
CA PRO A 121 5.73 -4.28 4.84
C PRO A 121 5.55 -2.97 5.58
N MET A 122 4.39 -2.80 6.22
CA MET A 122 4.05 -1.64 7.04
C MET A 122 3.31 -2.05 8.32
N GLY A 123 3.13 -1.10 9.23
CA GLY A 123 2.44 -1.32 10.51
C GLY A 123 3.37 -1.77 11.61
N ASP A 124 3.06 -2.87 12.29
CA ASP A 124 3.86 -3.37 13.41
C ASP A 124 5.17 -4.03 12.95
N MET A 125 6.20 -3.22 12.80
CA MET A 125 7.54 -3.68 12.36
C MET A 125 8.23 -4.62 13.33
N SER A 126 7.71 -4.86 14.54
CA SER A 126 8.23 -5.91 15.43
C SER A 126 8.03 -7.33 14.85
N LYS A 127 7.10 -7.47 13.90
CA LYS A 127 6.83 -8.73 13.18
C LYS A 127 7.61 -8.90 11.89
N LYS A 128 8.45 -7.94 11.53
CA LYS A 128 9.21 -7.90 10.28
C LYS A 128 9.98 -9.20 10.01
N ASP A 129 10.74 -9.67 10.98
CA ASP A 129 11.61 -10.85 10.79
C ASP A 129 10.77 -12.12 10.53
N LYS A 130 9.66 -12.28 11.24
CA LYS A 130 8.72 -13.39 11.00
C LYS A 130 8.06 -13.31 9.64
N PHE A 131 7.73 -12.09 9.16
CA PHE A 131 7.18 -11.88 7.83
C PHE A 131 8.21 -12.25 6.75
N VAL A 132 9.44 -11.76 6.87
CA VAL A 132 10.53 -12.05 5.93
C VAL A 132 10.78 -13.56 5.85
N GLU A 133 10.86 -14.24 7.00
CA GLU A 133 11.04 -15.70 7.08
C GLU A 133 9.88 -16.43 6.39
N ALA A 134 8.64 -16.06 6.69
CA ALA A 134 7.45 -16.69 6.14
C ALA A 134 7.30 -16.47 4.61
N MET A 135 7.73 -15.32 4.10
CA MET A 135 7.72 -15.02 2.66
C MET A 135 8.80 -15.80 1.89
N GLY A 136 9.95 -16.06 2.50
CA GLY A 136 11.06 -16.76 1.86
C GLY A 136 11.62 -16.06 0.61
N LYS A 137 11.43 -14.73 0.51
CA LYS A 137 11.87 -13.90 -0.62
C LYS A 137 13.13 -13.11 -0.30
N GLY A 138 13.80 -12.61 -1.34
CA GLY A 138 14.92 -11.67 -1.17
C GLY A 138 14.50 -10.41 -0.41
N VAL A 139 15.44 -9.83 0.31
CA VAL A 139 15.23 -8.60 1.07
C VAL A 139 16.22 -7.54 0.62
N LYS A 140 15.70 -6.34 0.35
CA LYS A 140 16.48 -5.16 0.00
C LYS A 140 16.20 -4.06 1.02
N SER A 141 17.25 -3.51 1.63
CA SER A 141 17.15 -2.34 2.50
C SER A 141 17.59 -1.09 1.76
N VAL A 142 16.77 -0.06 1.79
CA VAL A 142 17.00 1.20 1.06
C VAL A 142 16.55 2.41 1.88
N GLU A 143 17.13 3.57 1.62
CA GLU A 143 16.63 4.85 2.15
C GLU A 143 15.50 5.42 1.28
N SER A 144 15.54 5.13 -0.02
CA SER A 144 14.50 5.53 -0.98
C SER A 144 14.39 4.51 -2.11
N LEU A 145 13.21 4.41 -2.70
CA LEU A 145 12.93 3.53 -3.83
C LEU A 145 12.46 4.36 -5.02
N ASN A 146 13.29 4.43 -6.07
CA ASN A 146 12.96 5.09 -7.32
C ASN A 146 12.60 4.05 -8.37
N LEU A 147 11.42 4.14 -8.94
CA LEU A 147 10.87 3.15 -9.85
C LEU A 147 10.40 3.77 -11.16
N ALA A 148 10.58 3.04 -12.23
CA ALA A 148 9.91 3.27 -13.51
C ALA A 148 9.54 1.91 -14.10
N LYS A 149 8.36 1.78 -14.70
CA LYS A 149 7.85 0.50 -15.25
C LYS A 149 8.85 -0.16 -16.20
N ALA A 150 9.45 0.63 -17.08
CA ALA A 150 10.43 0.14 -18.06
C ALA A 150 11.70 -0.48 -17.47
N THR A 151 11.98 -0.22 -16.19
CA THR A 151 13.18 -0.73 -15.50
C THR A 151 12.86 -1.76 -14.42
N LEU A 152 11.60 -2.14 -14.27
CA LEU A 152 11.24 -3.21 -13.35
C LEU A 152 11.76 -4.56 -13.86
N PRO A 153 12.41 -5.36 -13.00
CA PRO A 153 12.83 -6.70 -13.36
C PRO A 153 11.60 -7.60 -13.55
N ALA A 154 11.55 -8.36 -14.65
CA ALA A 154 10.38 -9.16 -15.03
C ALA A 154 10.09 -10.32 -14.07
N ASP A 155 11.15 -10.93 -13.50
CA ASP A 155 11.02 -12.15 -12.68
C ASP A 155 11.43 -11.92 -11.21
N LEU A 156 11.41 -10.67 -10.76
CA LEU A 156 11.77 -10.35 -9.38
C LEU A 156 10.52 -10.20 -8.51
N SER A 157 10.56 -10.81 -7.33
CA SER A 157 9.65 -10.50 -6.23
C SER A 157 10.48 -10.41 -4.95
N GLU A 158 10.65 -9.21 -4.40
CA GLU A 158 11.49 -8.99 -3.22
C GLU A 158 10.82 -8.06 -2.20
N ILE A 159 11.21 -8.23 -0.95
CA ILE A 159 10.76 -7.39 0.17
C ILE A 159 11.67 -6.17 0.24
N VAL A 160 11.07 -4.99 0.28
CA VAL A 160 11.78 -3.72 0.43
C VAL A 160 11.56 -3.18 1.83
N LEU A 161 12.65 -2.95 2.55
CA LEU A 161 12.65 -2.35 3.88
C LEU A 161 13.26 -0.96 3.79
N PHE A 162 12.61 0.00 4.43
CA PHE A 162 13.16 1.35 4.58
C PHE A 162 13.86 1.46 5.93
N GLY A 163 15.11 1.93 5.93
CA GLY A 163 15.99 2.11 7.10
C GLY A 163 16.15 3.56 7.50
#